data_95d88a8cbf3e83f27f2e89522fce3624
#
_entry.id   95d88a8cbf3e83f27f2e89522fce3624
#
_cell.length_a   1.000
_cell.length_b   1.000
_cell.length_c   1.000
_cell.angle_alpha   90.00
_cell.angle_beta   90.00
_cell.angle_gamma   90.00
#
_symmetry.space_group_name_H-M   'P 1'
#
loop_
_entity.id
_entity.type
_entity.pdbx_description
1 polymer ?
#
loop_
_entity_poly.entity_id
_entity_poly.type
_entity_poly.pdbx_seq_one_letter_code
_entity_poly.pdbx_strand_id
1 'polypeptide(L)'
;YQCTFCDWGSATFTKIRKWEETKLFKEIEWFAKNKIPYIDCCDANFGIFQERDFRIAKKLKEVALETGYPDRVRPAWAKNSSEKIIPIAKQLQDGNILGAVTLAVQSLDKETLNIIKRANIKFDKFSDLSATFRKNGIPTYTELILGMPGETLQSFKDGLDSIAMTKVDTV
;
A
#
# COMPACT_ATOMS: atom_id res chain seq x y z
N TYR A 1 -11.84 8.65 -1.32
CA TYR A 1 -12.11 8.25 0.06
C TYR A 1 -12.37 9.50 0.90
N GLN A 2 -13.23 9.41 1.91
CA GLN A 2 -13.67 10.55 2.73
C GLN A 2 -13.34 10.33 4.22
N CYS A 3 -12.29 9.57 4.51
CA CYS A 3 -11.88 9.27 5.88
C CYS A 3 -11.58 10.55 6.64
N THR A 4 -12.27 10.79 7.76
CA THR A 4 -12.22 12.06 8.49
C THR A 4 -10.96 12.27 9.32
N PHE A 5 -10.16 11.23 9.52
CA PHE A 5 -8.91 11.25 10.29
C PHE A 5 -7.65 11.54 9.45
N CYS A 6 -7.80 11.60 8.12
CA CYS A 6 -6.65 11.62 7.20
C CYS A 6 -6.52 12.99 6.51
N ASP A 7 -5.39 13.66 6.67
CA ASP A 7 -5.08 14.93 6.00
C ASP A 7 -5.04 14.84 4.47
N TRP A 8 -4.76 13.66 3.94
CA TRP A 8 -4.89 13.42 2.51
C TRP A 8 -6.34 13.58 2.04
N GLY A 9 -7.30 13.62 2.98
CA GLY A 9 -8.69 13.97 2.73
C GLY A 9 -8.88 15.38 2.16
N SER A 10 -8.03 16.32 2.49
CA SER A 10 -8.06 17.68 1.90
C SER A 10 -7.83 17.65 0.38
N ALA A 11 -7.11 16.63 -0.11
CA ALA A 11 -6.92 16.39 -1.54
C ALA A 11 -8.10 15.67 -2.22
N THR A 12 -9.11 15.19 -1.47
CA THR A 12 -10.26 14.47 -2.05
C THR A 12 -11.15 15.35 -2.93
N PHE A 13 -11.07 16.66 -2.77
CA PHE A 13 -11.77 17.63 -3.62
C PHE A 13 -11.02 17.93 -4.92
N THR A 14 -9.82 17.41 -5.09
CA THR A 14 -9.03 17.60 -6.30
C THR A 14 -9.17 16.41 -7.23
N LYS A 15 -9.12 16.67 -8.55
CA LYS A 15 -9.05 15.60 -9.55
C LYS A 15 -7.72 14.86 -9.42
N ILE A 16 -7.74 13.53 -9.56
CA ILE A 16 -6.52 12.72 -9.64
C ILE A 16 -5.70 13.21 -10.85
N ARG A 17 -4.45 13.56 -10.61
CA ARG A 17 -3.50 13.98 -11.65
C ARG A 17 -2.50 12.86 -11.88
N LYS A 18 -2.04 12.72 -13.12
CA LYS A 18 -0.98 11.79 -13.50
C LYS A 18 0.17 12.60 -14.04
N TRP A 19 1.37 12.24 -13.61
CA TRP A 19 2.59 12.69 -14.29
C TRP A 19 2.82 11.86 -15.55
N GLU A 20 3.44 12.46 -16.54
CA GLU A 20 3.87 11.78 -17.75
C GLU A 20 4.90 10.68 -17.42
N GLU A 21 4.71 9.49 -17.97
CA GLU A 21 5.57 8.34 -17.68
C GLU A 21 7.03 8.60 -18.09
N THR A 22 7.24 9.30 -19.20
CA THR A 22 8.59 9.68 -19.66
C THR A 22 9.34 10.55 -18.64
N LYS A 23 8.63 11.43 -17.92
CA LYS A 23 9.20 12.22 -16.84
C LYS A 23 9.59 11.32 -15.66
N LEU A 24 8.67 10.46 -15.23
CA LEU A 24 8.90 9.54 -14.10
C LEU A 24 10.06 8.58 -14.39
N PHE A 25 10.20 8.08 -15.61
CA PHE A 25 11.29 7.19 -15.98
C PHE A 25 12.64 7.90 -15.91
N LYS A 26 12.74 9.17 -16.35
CA LYS A 26 13.94 9.99 -16.20
C LYS A 26 14.28 10.27 -14.74
N GLU A 27 13.28 10.48 -13.89
CA GLU A 27 13.47 10.65 -12.44
C GLU A 27 14.03 9.37 -11.81
N ILE A 28 13.48 8.19 -12.16
CA ILE A 28 13.98 6.89 -11.70
C ILE A 28 15.43 6.67 -12.11
N GLU A 29 15.77 6.96 -13.36
CA GLU A 29 17.15 6.88 -13.86
C GLU A 29 18.08 7.86 -13.13
N TRP A 30 17.59 9.05 -12.82
CA TRP A 30 18.35 10.04 -12.07
C TRP A 30 18.63 9.57 -10.63
N PHE A 31 17.62 8.98 -9.95
CA PHE A 31 17.80 8.41 -8.62
C PHE A 31 18.90 7.33 -8.62
N ALA A 32 18.86 6.43 -9.56
CA ALA A 32 19.85 5.36 -9.68
C ALA A 32 21.26 5.92 -9.97
N LYS A 33 21.38 6.84 -10.93
CA LYS A 33 22.64 7.50 -11.27
C LYS A 33 23.27 8.21 -10.07
N ASN A 34 22.45 8.78 -9.20
CA ASN A 34 22.89 9.46 -7.97
C ASN A 34 22.95 8.53 -6.75
N LYS A 35 22.79 7.21 -6.95
CA LYS A 35 22.88 6.18 -5.90
C LYS A 35 21.92 6.44 -4.73
N ILE A 36 20.71 6.89 -5.03
CA ILE A 36 19.68 7.10 -4.01
C ILE A 36 19.16 5.74 -3.54
N PRO A 37 19.38 5.36 -2.28
CA PRO A 37 19.06 4.00 -1.81
C PRO A 37 17.57 3.80 -1.55
N TYR A 38 16.85 4.86 -1.19
CA TYR A 38 15.46 4.77 -0.76
C TYR A 38 14.57 5.74 -1.52
N ILE A 39 13.47 5.21 -2.08
CA ILE A 39 12.44 6.02 -2.75
C ILE A 39 11.11 5.83 -2.04
N ASP A 40 10.53 6.91 -1.55
CA ASP A 40 9.16 6.96 -1.04
C ASP A 40 8.23 7.54 -2.11
N CYS A 41 7.26 6.74 -2.56
CA CYS A 41 6.33 7.18 -3.60
C CYS A 41 5.21 8.01 -2.97
N CYS A 42 5.19 9.31 -3.24
CA CYS A 42 4.14 10.23 -2.78
C CYS A 42 2.80 10.06 -3.51
N ASP A 43 2.55 8.93 -4.14
CA ASP A 43 1.26 8.57 -4.74
C ASP A 43 0.38 7.93 -3.66
N ALA A 44 -0.75 8.55 -3.35
CA ALA A 44 -1.66 8.08 -2.29
C ALA A 44 -2.33 6.74 -2.56
N ASN A 45 -2.29 6.25 -3.79
CA ASN A 45 -3.04 5.07 -4.23
C ASN A 45 -2.32 4.34 -5.36
N PHE A 46 -1.05 4.00 -5.17
CA PHE A 46 -0.28 3.22 -6.13
C PHE A 46 -0.94 1.86 -6.38
N GLY A 47 -1.11 1.50 -7.64
CA GLY A 47 -1.86 0.33 -8.07
C GLY A 47 -3.29 0.63 -8.53
N ILE A 48 -3.79 1.87 -8.42
CA ILE A 48 -5.10 2.25 -8.95
C ILE A 48 -5.10 2.31 -10.49
N PHE A 49 -3.99 2.72 -11.09
CA PHE A 49 -3.77 2.73 -12.54
C PHE A 49 -2.89 1.56 -12.95
N GLN A 50 -3.44 0.36 -12.93
CA GLN A 50 -2.73 -0.91 -12.98
C GLN A 50 -1.66 -0.99 -14.07
N GLU A 51 -1.99 -0.66 -15.32
CA GLU A 51 -1.04 -0.72 -16.42
C GLU A 51 0.11 0.27 -16.27
N ARG A 52 -0.20 1.53 -15.92
CA ARG A 52 0.80 2.57 -15.66
C ARG A 52 1.71 2.16 -14.50
N ASP A 53 1.12 1.77 -13.39
CA ASP A 53 1.84 1.47 -12.16
C ASP A 53 2.68 0.19 -12.30
N PHE A 54 2.21 -0.75 -13.12
CA PHE A 54 3.01 -1.91 -13.54
C PHE A 54 4.26 -1.47 -14.34
N ARG A 55 4.11 -0.55 -15.32
CA ARG A 55 5.26 -0.07 -16.10
C ARG A 55 6.26 0.70 -15.23
N ILE A 56 5.77 1.49 -14.27
CA ILE A 56 6.64 2.18 -13.29
C ILE A 56 7.39 1.16 -12.43
N ALA A 57 6.70 0.17 -11.87
CA ALA A 57 7.34 -0.88 -11.06
C ALA A 57 8.35 -1.70 -11.87
N LYS A 58 8.04 -2.01 -13.13
CA LYS A 58 8.95 -2.67 -14.05
C LYS A 58 10.21 -1.84 -14.30
N LYS A 59 10.07 -0.54 -14.56
CA LYS A 59 11.21 0.36 -14.77
C LYS A 59 12.09 0.46 -13.50
N LEU A 60 11.48 0.57 -12.32
CA LEU A 60 12.19 0.55 -11.04
C LEU A 60 13.01 -0.73 -10.86
N LYS A 61 12.40 -1.90 -11.16
CA LYS A 61 13.10 -3.18 -11.12
C LYS A 61 14.30 -3.21 -12.08
N GLU A 62 14.09 -2.86 -13.35
CA GLU A 62 15.14 -2.89 -14.37
C GLU A 62 16.33 -2.07 -13.95
N VAL A 63 16.08 -0.83 -13.50
CA VAL A 63 17.12 0.09 -13.08
C VAL A 63 17.84 -0.40 -11.82
N ALA A 64 17.09 -0.95 -10.85
CA ALA A 64 17.68 -1.48 -9.63
C ALA A 64 18.59 -2.69 -9.89
N LEU A 65 18.17 -3.61 -10.77
CA LEU A 65 18.98 -4.77 -11.17
C LEU A 65 20.24 -4.36 -11.95
N GLU A 66 20.17 -3.30 -12.75
CA GLU A 66 21.28 -2.81 -13.54
C GLU A 66 22.32 -2.05 -12.71
N THR A 67 21.86 -1.23 -11.76
CA THR A 67 22.73 -0.24 -11.07
C THR A 67 22.99 -0.56 -9.60
N GLY A 68 22.19 -1.45 -9.00
CA GLY A 68 22.13 -1.69 -7.55
C GLY A 68 21.31 -0.63 -6.78
N TYR A 69 20.65 0.31 -7.48
CA TYR A 69 19.86 1.36 -6.85
C TYR A 69 18.51 1.56 -7.58
N PRO A 70 17.43 1.85 -6.82
CA PRO A 70 17.38 1.97 -5.35
C PRO A 70 17.46 0.61 -4.64
N ASP A 71 17.84 0.60 -3.36
CA ASP A 71 17.79 -0.60 -2.51
C ASP A 71 16.37 -0.89 -2.05
N ARG A 72 15.53 0.13 -1.94
CA ARG A 72 14.15 0.01 -1.48
C ARG A 72 13.23 1.07 -2.08
N VAL A 73 12.04 0.62 -2.41
CA VAL A 73 10.92 1.47 -2.83
C VAL A 73 9.73 1.22 -1.91
N ARG A 74 9.12 2.28 -1.41
CA ARG A 74 7.92 2.25 -0.59
C ARG A 74 6.74 2.89 -1.31
N PRO A 75 5.87 2.13 -1.96
CA PRO A 75 4.63 2.65 -2.52
C PRO A 75 3.59 2.85 -1.41
N ALA A 76 2.82 3.92 -1.47
CA ALA A 76 1.57 4.03 -0.72
C ALA A 76 0.46 3.33 -1.52
N TRP A 77 0.23 2.06 -1.20
CA TRP A 77 -0.69 1.20 -1.94
C TRP A 77 -2.13 1.69 -1.90
N ALA A 78 -2.85 1.45 -2.99
CA ALA A 78 -4.26 1.79 -3.08
C ALA A 78 -5.07 1.13 -1.96
N LYS A 79 -5.91 1.93 -1.29
CA LYS A 79 -6.83 1.42 -0.26
C LYS A 79 -7.78 0.39 -0.88
N ASN A 80 -8.16 -0.59 -0.07
CA ASN A 80 -9.00 -1.70 -0.52
C ASN A 80 -8.38 -2.43 -1.74
N SER A 81 -7.06 -2.62 -1.68
CA SER A 81 -6.30 -3.36 -2.69
C SER A 81 -6.97 -4.69 -3.03
N SER A 82 -6.74 -5.16 -4.22
CA SER A 82 -7.19 -6.45 -4.72
C SER A 82 -6.01 -7.24 -5.27
N GLU A 83 -6.25 -8.47 -5.66
CA GLU A 83 -5.24 -9.31 -6.34
C GLU A 83 -4.61 -8.64 -7.58
N LYS A 84 -5.29 -7.65 -8.14
CA LYS A 84 -4.81 -6.91 -9.31
C LYS A 84 -3.50 -6.14 -9.09
N ILE A 85 -3.12 -5.87 -7.84
CA ILE A 85 -1.81 -5.26 -7.55
C ILE A 85 -0.68 -6.29 -7.44
N ILE A 86 -0.96 -7.58 -7.38
CA ILE A 86 0.05 -8.64 -7.28
C ILE A 86 1.10 -8.56 -8.40
N PRO A 87 0.73 -8.39 -9.68
CA PRO A 87 1.72 -8.23 -10.74
C PRO A 87 2.66 -7.03 -10.53
N ILE A 88 2.14 -5.93 -9.98
CA ILE A 88 2.91 -4.72 -9.68
C ILE A 88 3.89 -4.98 -8.52
N ALA A 89 3.38 -5.56 -7.42
CA ALA A 89 4.18 -5.92 -6.27
C ALA A 89 5.29 -6.92 -6.63
N LYS A 90 5.00 -7.89 -7.50
CA LYS A 90 5.98 -8.84 -8.02
C LYS A 90 7.12 -8.16 -8.78
N GLN A 91 6.86 -7.13 -9.57
CA GLN A 91 7.96 -6.40 -10.23
C GLN A 91 8.94 -5.83 -9.20
N LEU A 92 8.44 -5.21 -8.14
CA LEU A 92 9.29 -4.66 -7.08
C LEU A 92 9.98 -5.74 -6.26
N GLN A 93 9.31 -6.86 -6.03
CA GLN A 93 9.89 -8.02 -5.33
C GLN A 93 10.99 -8.68 -6.14
N ASP A 94 10.76 -8.93 -7.43
CA ASP A 94 11.76 -9.51 -8.35
C ASP A 94 13.00 -8.62 -8.49
N GLY A 95 12.85 -7.30 -8.30
CA GLY A 95 13.94 -6.34 -8.21
C GLY A 95 14.62 -6.30 -6.83
N ASN A 96 14.16 -7.07 -5.86
CA ASN A 96 14.60 -7.04 -4.46
C ASN A 96 14.48 -5.65 -3.79
N ILE A 97 13.51 -4.85 -4.23
CA ILE A 97 13.31 -3.46 -3.77
C ILE A 97 11.97 -3.26 -3.04
N LEU A 98 11.14 -4.28 -2.96
CA LEU A 98 9.89 -4.25 -2.21
C LEU A 98 10.15 -4.55 -0.72
N GLY A 99 9.62 -3.68 0.18
CA GLY A 99 9.54 -4.02 1.60
C GLY A 99 8.38 -4.95 1.89
N ALA A 100 7.18 -4.42 1.86
CA ALA A 100 5.93 -5.15 2.05
C ALA A 100 4.75 -4.41 1.41
N VAL A 101 3.64 -5.10 1.20
CA VAL A 101 2.39 -4.51 0.72
C VAL A 101 1.50 -4.15 1.91
N THR A 102 1.06 -2.90 1.97
CA THR A 102 0.13 -2.44 3.01
C THR A 102 -1.30 -2.85 2.69
N LEU A 103 -1.94 -3.53 3.62
CA LEU A 103 -3.35 -3.87 3.59
C LEU A 103 -4.08 -3.16 4.75
N ALA A 104 -4.00 -1.82 4.80
CA ALA A 104 -4.44 -1.03 5.93
C ALA A 104 -5.94 -1.07 6.16
N VAL A 105 -6.38 -1.55 7.32
CA VAL A 105 -7.78 -1.56 7.77
C VAL A 105 -8.10 -0.46 8.78
N GLN A 106 -7.11 0.02 9.53
CA GLN A 106 -7.16 1.10 10.53
C GLN A 106 -8.00 0.77 11.77
N SER A 107 -9.18 0.22 11.65
CA SER A 107 -10.03 -0.37 12.68
C SER A 107 -10.89 -1.47 12.06
N LEU A 108 -11.35 -2.41 12.85
CA LEU A 108 -12.35 -3.42 12.48
C LEU A 108 -13.70 -3.16 13.16
N ASP A 109 -13.76 -2.21 14.08
CA ASP A 109 -15.00 -1.83 14.74
C ASP A 109 -15.94 -1.07 13.81
N LYS A 110 -17.16 -1.57 13.67
CA LYS A 110 -18.16 -1.02 12.73
C LYS A 110 -18.60 0.39 13.09
N GLU A 111 -18.75 0.68 14.38
CA GLU A 111 -19.16 2.00 14.86
C GLU A 111 -18.06 3.02 14.58
N THR A 112 -16.84 2.72 14.96
CA THR A 112 -15.65 3.51 14.66
C THR A 112 -15.53 3.79 13.16
N LEU A 113 -15.62 2.76 12.32
CA LEU A 113 -15.53 2.89 10.86
C LEU A 113 -16.62 3.81 10.28
N ASN A 114 -17.85 3.72 10.82
CA ASN A 114 -18.95 4.58 10.42
C ASN A 114 -18.70 6.06 10.79
N ILE A 115 -18.24 6.31 12.02
CA ILE A 115 -17.93 7.66 12.52
C ILE A 115 -16.83 8.30 11.66
N ILE A 116 -15.76 7.56 11.38
CA ILE A 116 -14.63 8.07 10.59
C ILE A 116 -14.87 8.02 9.07
N LYS A 117 -16.06 7.65 8.63
CA LYS A 117 -16.47 7.54 7.21
C LYS A 117 -15.52 6.70 6.36
N ARG A 118 -15.07 5.57 6.93
CA ARG A 118 -14.18 4.65 6.24
C ARG A 118 -14.91 3.38 5.83
N ALA A 119 -14.92 3.10 4.54
CA ALA A 119 -15.32 1.81 4.01
C ALA A 119 -14.09 0.90 3.89
N ASN A 120 -14.03 -0.13 4.72
CA ASN A 120 -13.03 -1.18 4.61
C ASN A 120 -13.45 -2.26 3.61
N ILE A 121 -12.46 -3.00 3.11
CA ILE A 121 -12.71 -4.31 2.50
C ILE A 121 -13.35 -5.23 3.55
N LYS A 122 -14.22 -6.12 3.13
CA LYS A 122 -14.83 -7.11 4.04
C LYS A 122 -13.73 -7.98 4.65
N PHE A 123 -13.86 -8.33 5.93
CA PHE A 123 -12.82 -9.04 6.67
C PHE A 123 -12.44 -10.38 6.02
N ASP A 124 -13.40 -11.16 5.55
CA ASP A 124 -13.14 -12.42 4.85
C ASP A 124 -12.27 -12.19 3.60
N LYS A 125 -12.60 -11.16 2.81
CA LYS A 125 -11.80 -10.77 1.65
C LYS A 125 -10.40 -10.26 2.02
N PHE A 126 -10.26 -9.59 3.16
CA PHE A 126 -8.95 -9.18 3.67
C PHE A 126 -8.09 -10.42 4.00
N SER A 127 -8.69 -11.41 4.69
CA SER A 127 -8.00 -12.66 5.03
C SER A 127 -7.58 -13.44 3.78
N ASP A 128 -8.49 -13.59 2.81
CA ASP A 128 -8.21 -14.27 1.53
C ASP A 128 -7.11 -13.57 0.75
N LEU A 129 -7.15 -12.24 0.72
CA LEU A 129 -6.15 -11.43 0.02
C LEU A 129 -4.78 -11.57 0.69
N SER A 130 -4.70 -11.53 2.03
CA SER A 130 -3.47 -11.75 2.78
C SER A 130 -2.88 -13.14 2.48
N ALA A 131 -3.73 -14.17 2.46
CA ALA A 131 -3.31 -15.52 2.10
C ALA A 131 -2.81 -15.60 0.65
N THR A 132 -3.44 -14.89 -0.27
CA THR A 132 -3.03 -14.83 -1.68
C THR A 132 -1.68 -14.15 -1.86
N PHE A 133 -1.43 -13.03 -1.19
CA PHE A 133 -0.12 -12.37 -1.17
C PHE A 133 0.96 -13.30 -0.62
N ARG A 134 0.69 -13.94 0.52
CA ARG A 134 1.62 -14.90 1.13
C ARG A 134 1.93 -16.07 0.20
N LYS A 135 0.92 -16.65 -0.49
CA LYS A 135 1.12 -17.69 -1.49
C LYS A 135 2.02 -17.26 -2.65
N ASN A 136 2.01 -15.97 -2.98
CA ASN A 136 2.88 -15.38 -3.99
C ASN A 136 4.25 -14.93 -3.43
N GLY A 137 4.54 -15.20 -2.16
CA GLY A 137 5.79 -14.82 -1.50
C GLY A 137 5.92 -13.32 -1.26
N ILE A 138 4.82 -12.56 -1.34
CA ILE A 138 4.81 -11.10 -1.15
C ILE A 138 4.48 -10.84 0.31
N PRO A 139 5.38 -10.23 1.10
CA PRO A 139 5.10 -9.90 2.48
C PRO A 139 4.05 -8.80 2.59
N THR A 140 3.20 -8.90 3.61
CA THR A 140 2.13 -7.95 3.87
C THR A 140 2.19 -7.41 5.28
N TYR A 141 1.73 -6.17 5.46
CA TYR A 141 1.46 -5.63 6.78
C TYR A 141 0.14 -4.89 6.79
N THR A 142 -0.45 -4.80 7.99
CA THR A 142 -1.63 -3.97 8.21
C THR A 142 -1.36 -2.94 9.28
N GLU A 143 -2.24 -1.95 9.37
CA GLU A 143 -2.15 -0.87 10.34
C GLU A 143 -3.49 -0.73 11.05
N LEU A 144 -3.44 -0.65 12.38
CA LEU A 144 -4.56 -0.27 13.23
C LEU A 144 -4.22 1.04 13.94
N ILE A 145 -5.21 1.90 14.13
CA ILE A 145 -5.05 3.15 14.84
C ILE A 145 -5.81 3.07 16.16
N LEU A 146 -5.09 3.14 17.27
CA LEU A 146 -5.69 3.16 18.61
C LEU A 146 -6.26 4.54 18.92
N GLY A 147 -7.45 4.57 19.49
CA GLY A 147 -8.08 5.78 20.01
C GLY A 147 -8.80 6.61 18.95
N MET A 148 -9.30 5.99 17.91
CA MET A 148 -10.20 6.64 16.96
C MET A 148 -11.54 7.04 17.61
N PRO A 149 -12.25 8.04 17.09
CA PRO A 149 -13.56 8.43 17.60
C PRO A 149 -14.54 7.24 17.62
N GLY A 150 -15.14 6.99 18.78
CA GLY A 150 -16.06 5.87 19.01
C GLY A 150 -15.38 4.54 19.35
N GLU A 151 -14.06 4.43 19.23
CA GLU A 151 -13.34 3.20 19.56
C GLU A 151 -13.19 3.04 21.09
N THR A 152 -13.38 1.83 21.57
CA THR A 152 -13.10 1.44 22.95
C THR A 152 -11.83 0.60 23.00
N LEU A 153 -11.21 0.51 24.17
CA LEU A 153 -10.05 -0.38 24.36
C LEU A 153 -10.41 -1.83 24.03
N GLN A 154 -11.65 -2.25 24.33
CA GLN A 154 -12.08 -3.60 24.04
C GLN A 154 -12.24 -3.82 22.54
N SER A 155 -12.91 -2.90 21.80
CA SER A 155 -13.05 -3.03 20.35
C SER A 155 -11.71 -3.02 19.61
N PHE A 156 -10.73 -2.26 20.11
CA PHE A 156 -9.37 -2.29 19.57
C PHE A 156 -8.69 -3.64 19.81
N LYS A 157 -8.79 -4.22 21.03
CA LYS A 157 -8.25 -5.56 21.33
C LYS A 157 -8.88 -6.63 20.46
N ASP A 158 -10.22 -6.61 20.32
CA ASP A 158 -10.95 -7.54 19.46
C ASP A 158 -10.51 -7.44 18.00
N GLY A 159 -10.20 -6.21 17.56
CA GLY A 159 -9.61 -5.94 16.25
C GLY A 159 -8.22 -6.57 16.09
N LEU A 160 -7.34 -6.41 17.07
CA LEU A 160 -6.01 -7.04 17.07
C LEU A 160 -6.11 -8.57 17.04
N ASP A 161 -6.95 -9.16 17.88
CA ASP A 161 -7.16 -10.61 17.93
C ASP A 161 -7.67 -11.13 16.58
N SER A 162 -8.61 -10.40 15.97
CA SER A 162 -9.12 -10.74 14.65
C SER A 162 -8.02 -10.72 13.58
N ILE A 163 -7.18 -9.69 13.58
CA ILE A 163 -6.04 -9.59 12.63
C ILE A 163 -5.02 -10.71 12.87
N ALA A 164 -4.73 -11.04 14.13
CA ALA A 164 -3.79 -12.12 14.47
C ALA A 164 -4.22 -13.49 13.90
N MET A 165 -5.51 -13.69 13.67
CA MET A 165 -6.03 -14.92 13.04
C MET A 165 -5.90 -14.93 11.50
N THR A 166 -5.46 -13.84 10.88
CA THR A 166 -5.27 -13.76 9.44
C THR A 166 -3.88 -14.23 9.01
N LYS A 167 -3.60 -14.17 7.72
CA LYS A 167 -2.28 -14.50 7.15
C LYS A 167 -1.44 -13.26 6.85
N VAL A 168 -1.79 -12.10 7.40
CA VAL A 168 -0.93 -10.92 7.35
C VAL A 168 0.35 -11.16 8.12
N ASP A 169 1.48 -10.69 7.60
CA ASP A 169 2.79 -11.03 8.17
C ASP A 169 3.17 -10.12 9.35
N THR A 170 2.68 -8.86 9.34
CA THR A 170 2.99 -7.87 10.39
C THR A 170 1.79 -6.95 10.64
N VAL A 171 1.64 -6.55 11.91
CA VAL A 171 0.65 -5.55 12.37
C VAL A 171 1.38 -4.36 12.96
#